data_d1c35ef1fd91a752c88a8d401a69b149
#
_entry.id   d1c35ef1fd91a752c88a8d401a69b149
#
_cell.length_a   1.000
_cell.length_b   1.000
_cell.length_c   1.000
_cell.angle_alpha   90.00
_cell.angle_beta   90.00
_cell.angle_gamma   90.00
#
_symmetry.space_group_name_H-M   'P 1'
#
loop_
_entity.id
_entity.type
_entity.pdbx_description
1 polymer ?
#
loop_
_entity_poly.entity_id
_entity_poly.type
_entity_poly.pdbx_seq_one_letter_code
_entity_poly.pdbx_strand_id
1 'polypeptide(L)'
;MVKEKRNARALMIAFVKAIAERARVLKPGFLVVPQNAEALLADASYRAVIDGIGKEDLLFGDDVSQQPNDPKSIVSDVVRLKLLTADHKPVFVVEYLDAPQEIERARRRLERYGFIPYFTDRALDSMRIGDVPAPDHAADKK
;
A
#
# COMPACT_ATOMS: atom_id res chain seq x y z
N MET A 1 5.76 28.17 -6.64
CA MET A 1 5.75 26.94 -5.82
C MET A 1 4.36 26.32 -5.61
N VAL A 2 3.35 27.01 -5.03
CA VAL A 2 2.01 26.42 -4.80
C VAL A 2 1.26 26.10 -6.09
N LYS A 3 1.37 26.93 -7.13
CA LYS A 3 0.72 26.75 -8.44
C LYS A 3 1.32 25.58 -9.22
N GLU A 4 2.64 25.39 -9.15
CA GLU A 4 3.33 24.25 -9.79
C GLU A 4 2.97 22.92 -9.15
N LYS A 5 2.90 22.85 -7.80
CA LYS A 5 2.48 21.63 -7.09
C LYS A 5 1.02 21.23 -7.41
N ARG A 6 0.13 22.19 -7.58
CA ARG A 6 -1.27 21.93 -8.00
C ARG A 6 -1.33 21.38 -9.43
N ASN A 7 -0.49 21.92 -10.32
CA ASN A 7 -0.42 21.44 -11.70
C ASN A 7 0.12 20.01 -11.78
N ALA A 8 1.22 19.71 -11.07
CA ALA A 8 1.80 18.38 -11.03
C ALA A 8 0.81 17.31 -10.51
N ARG A 9 0.05 17.64 -9.46
CA ARG A 9 -0.99 16.75 -8.92
C ARG A 9 -2.08 16.46 -9.97
N ALA A 10 -2.62 17.48 -10.61
CA ALA A 10 -3.65 17.32 -11.63
C ALA A 10 -3.15 16.51 -12.84
N LEU A 11 -1.91 16.76 -13.27
CA LEU A 11 -1.27 16.02 -14.35
C LEU A 11 -1.07 14.54 -13.99
N MET A 12 -0.64 14.24 -12.76
CA MET A 12 -0.49 12.85 -12.31
C MET A 12 -1.82 12.12 -12.27
N ILE A 13 -2.88 12.75 -11.76
CA ILE A 13 -4.22 12.19 -11.76
C ILE A 13 -4.69 11.91 -13.20
N ALA A 14 -4.54 12.88 -14.10
CA ALA A 14 -4.90 12.71 -15.51
C ALA A 14 -4.11 11.57 -16.17
N PHE A 15 -2.83 11.45 -15.87
CA PHE A 15 -1.97 10.39 -16.39
C PHE A 15 -2.41 8.99 -15.93
N VAL A 16 -2.67 8.81 -14.64
CA VAL A 16 -3.16 7.52 -14.12
C VAL A 16 -4.54 7.17 -14.70
N LYS A 17 -5.43 8.15 -14.86
CA LYS A 17 -6.72 7.93 -15.51
C LYS A 17 -6.56 7.46 -16.95
N ALA A 18 -5.68 8.09 -17.74
CA ALA A 18 -5.42 7.70 -19.12
C ALA A 18 -4.84 6.27 -19.22
N ILE A 19 -3.94 5.89 -18.29
CA ILE A 19 -3.41 4.52 -18.20
C ILE A 19 -4.56 3.53 -17.92
N ALA A 20 -5.38 3.80 -16.91
CA ALA A 20 -6.47 2.93 -16.51
C ALA A 20 -7.49 2.74 -17.65
N GLU A 21 -7.88 3.81 -18.31
CA GLU A 21 -8.78 3.79 -19.46
C GLU A 21 -8.20 2.97 -20.61
N ARG A 22 -6.95 3.25 -20.98
CA ARG A 22 -6.30 2.52 -22.08
C ARG A 22 -6.12 1.04 -21.79
N ALA A 23 -5.70 0.70 -20.56
CA ALA A 23 -5.50 -0.68 -20.15
C ALA A 23 -6.83 -1.47 -20.19
N ARG A 24 -7.93 -0.87 -19.74
CA ARG A 24 -9.25 -1.52 -19.73
C ARG A 24 -9.89 -1.66 -21.10
N VAL A 25 -9.55 -0.77 -22.05
CA VAL A 25 -9.90 -0.94 -23.47
C VAL A 25 -9.22 -2.18 -24.05
N LEU A 26 -7.94 -2.39 -23.70
CA LEU A 26 -7.17 -3.53 -24.20
C LEU A 26 -7.52 -4.84 -23.48
N LYS A 27 -7.78 -4.76 -22.18
CA LYS A 27 -8.12 -5.90 -21.34
C LYS A 27 -9.20 -5.49 -20.34
N PRO A 28 -10.48 -5.81 -20.62
CA PRO A 28 -11.55 -5.59 -19.66
C PRO A 28 -11.23 -6.22 -18.29
N GLY A 29 -11.47 -5.47 -17.20
CA GLY A 29 -11.16 -5.91 -15.84
C GLY A 29 -9.68 -5.75 -15.44
N PHE A 30 -8.85 -5.03 -16.24
CA PHE A 30 -7.47 -4.71 -15.86
C PHE A 30 -7.43 -3.88 -14.57
N LEU A 31 -6.68 -4.37 -13.57
CA LEU A 31 -6.53 -3.71 -12.27
C LEU A 31 -5.38 -2.71 -12.29
N VAL A 32 -5.60 -1.55 -11.69
CA VAL A 32 -4.60 -0.48 -11.54
C VAL A 32 -4.38 -0.21 -10.05
N VAL A 33 -3.20 -0.53 -9.56
CA VAL A 33 -2.79 -0.35 -8.16
C VAL A 33 -1.53 0.52 -8.13
N PRO A 34 -1.67 1.85 -7.95
CA PRO A 34 -0.53 2.74 -7.79
C PRO A 34 0.21 2.49 -6.48
N GLN A 35 1.47 2.94 -6.39
CA GLN A 35 2.29 2.84 -5.19
C GLN A 35 2.71 4.22 -4.69
N ASN A 36 2.73 4.39 -3.37
CA ASN A 36 3.18 5.61 -2.66
C ASN A 36 2.51 6.91 -3.16
N ALA A 37 1.23 6.82 -3.53
CA ALA A 37 0.46 7.93 -4.10
C ALA A 37 -0.71 8.38 -3.19
N GLU A 38 -0.61 8.16 -1.88
CA GLU A 38 -1.65 8.45 -0.89
C GLU A 38 -2.10 9.90 -0.88
N ALA A 39 -1.21 10.85 -1.23
CA ALA A 39 -1.55 12.26 -1.34
C ALA A 39 -2.62 12.53 -2.41
N LEU A 40 -2.75 11.67 -3.43
CA LEU A 40 -3.74 11.82 -4.50
C LEU A 40 -5.13 11.31 -4.08
N LEU A 41 -5.22 10.49 -3.03
CA LEU A 41 -6.47 9.88 -2.57
C LEU A 41 -7.53 10.89 -2.08
N ALA A 42 -7.15 12.13 -1.80
CA ALA A 42 -8.13 13.17 -1.50
C ALA A 42 -9.03 13.51 -2.70
N ASP A 43 -8.62 13.15 -3.92
CA ASP A 43 -9.40 13.35 -5.15
C ASP A 43 -10.30 12.12 -5.41
N ALA A 44 -11.61 12.31 -5.35
CA ALA A 44 -12.56 11.23 -5.57
C ALA A 44 -12.50 10.67 -7.00
N SER A 45 -12.19 11.51 -7.99
CA SER A 45 -12.05 11.07 -9.38
C SER A 45 -10.83 10.19 -9.60
N TYR A 46 -9.76 10.38 -8.81
CA TYR A 46 -8.60 9.50 -8.77
C TYR A 46 -8.95 8.15 -8.14
N ARG A 47 -9.58 8.18 -6.96
CA ARG A 47 -10.01 6.94 -6.30
C ARG A 47 -10.97 6.10 -7.14
N ALA A 48 -11.80 6.75 -7.96
CA ALA A 48 -12.75 6.05 -8.82
C ALA A 48 -12.08 5.16 -9.89
N VAL A 49 -10.88 5.51 -10.35
CA VAL A 49 -10.21 4.81 -11.46
C VAL A 49 -9.15 3.80 -11.04
N ILE A 50 -8.72 3.82 -9.79
CA ILE A 50 -7.78 2.82 -9.23
C ILE A 50 -8.53 1.70 -8.52
N ASP A 51 -7.93 0.53 -8.41
CA ASP A 51 -8.54 -0.67 -7.82
C ASP A 51 -7.96 -1.00 -6.43
N GLY A 52 -6.90 -0.33 -6.03
CA GLY A 52 -6.22 -0.44 -4.75
C GLY A 52 -5.06 0.53 -4.69
N ILE A 53 -4.28 0.48 -3.62
CA ILE A 53 -3.02 1.22 -3.48
C ILE A 53 -2.00 0.38 -2.73
N GLY A 54 -0.72 0.48 -3.15
CA GLY A 54 0.44 0.04 -2.38
C GLY A 54 1.05 1.20 -1.61
N LYS A 55 1.45 0.96 -0.38
CA LYS A 55 2.22 1.90 0.45
C LYS A 55 3.41 1.19 1.07
N GLU A 56 4.60 1.73 0.86
CA GLU A 56 5.81 1.29 1.54
C GLU A 56 6.11 2.21 2.72
N ASP A 57 6.81 1.66 3.72
CA ASP A 57 7.34 2.43 4.83
C ASP A 57 6.27 3.33 5.50
N LEU A 58 5.11 2.77 5.85
CA LEU A 58 4.05 3.53 6.51
C LEU A 58 4.34 3.76 7.98
N LEU A 59 4.79 2.72 8.68
CA LEU A 59 5.04 2.77 10.12
C LEU A 59 6.51 2.94 10.47
N PHE A 60 7.41 2.46 9.62
CA PHE A 60 8.86 2.42 9.84
C PHE A 60 9.62 2.79 8.56
N GLY A 61 10.81 3.33 8.70
CA GLY A 61 11.82 3.35 7.65
C GLY A 61 11.65 4.39 6.55
N ASP A 62 10.93 5.47 6.76
CA ASP A 62 10.80 6.57 5.79
C ASP A 62 12.17 7.22 5.45
N ASP A 63 13.16 7.04 6.29
CA ASP A 63 14.56 7.45 6.12
C ASP A 63 15.50 6.27 5.76
N VAL A 64 14.98 5.14 5.26
CA VAL A 64 15.65 3.87 4.99
C VAL A 64 16.21 3.15 6.22
N SER A 65 15.93 3.63 7.42
CA SER A 65 16.18 2.92 8.68
C SER A 65 15.00 2.01 9.03
N GLN A 66 15.18 1.14 10.02
CA GLN A 66 14.07 0.37 10.60
C GLN A 66 13.48 1.08 11.83
N GLN A 67 13.68 2.39 11.95
CA GLN A 67 13.14 3.17 13.05
C GLN A 67 11.67 3.55 12.78
N PRO A 68 10.87 3.72 13.84
CA PRO A 68 9.49 4.19 13.70
C PRO A 68 9.43 5.58 13.05
N ASN A 69 8.52 5.75 12.12
CA ASN A 69 8.27 7.05 11.48
C ASN A 69 7.63 8.06 12.43
N ASP A 70 7.69 9.34 12.07
CA ASP A 70 7.02 10.39 12.85
C ASP A 70 5.52 10.10 12.99
N PRO A 71 4.98 10.11 14.23
CA PRO A 71 3.58 9.80 14.46
C PRO A 71 2.59 10.69 13.69
N LYS A 72 2.94 11.95 13.43
CA LYS A 72 2.08 12.86 12.67
C LYS A 72 2.02 12.48 11.20
N SER A 73 3.17 12.07 10.62
CA SER A 73 3.23 11.54 9.25
C SER A 73 2.38 10.28 9.11
N ILE A 74 2.55 9.33 10.03
CA ILE A 74 1.74 8.09 10.05
C ILE A 74 0.25 8.43 10.08
N VAL A 75 -0.19 9.29 11.00
CA VAL A 75 -1.61 9.66 11.12
C VAL A 75 -2.11 10.30 9.84
N SER A 76 -1.33 11.21 9.24
CA SER A 76 -1.68 11.89 7.99
C SER A 76 -1.90 10.91 6.84
N ASP A 77 -1.00 9.95 6.69
CA ASP A 77 -1.09 8.95 5.62
C ASP A 77 -2.20 7.94 5.87
N VAL A 78 -2.38 7.47 7.11
CA VAL A 78 -3.50 6.60 7.48
C VAL A 78 -4.85 7.26 7.18
N VAL A 79 -5.01 8.54 7.49
CA VAL A 79 -6.25 9.28 7.17
C VAL A 79 -6.53 9.28 5.67
N ARG A 80 -5.50 9.51 4.84
CA ARG A 80 -5.64 9.48 3.37
C ARG A 80 -5.96 8.07 2.86
N LEU A 81 -5.22 7.07 3.33
CA LEU A 81 -5.40 5.66 2.94
C LEU A 81 -6.80 5.14 3.31
N LYS A 82 -7.35 5.59 4.44
CA LYS A 82 -8.71 5.24 4.85
C LYS A 82 -9.81 5.77 3.92
N LEU A 83 -9.56 6.78 3.11
CA LEU A 83 -10.49 7.19 2.07
C LEU A 83 -10.72 6.07 1.05
N LEU A 84 -9.68 5.28 0.77
CA LEU A 84 -9.77 4.18 -0.19
C LEU A 84 -10.47 2.95 0.43
N THR A 85 -10.19 2.62 1.70
CA THR A 85 -10.93 1.55 2.39
C THR A 85 -12.40 1.88 2.56
N ALA A 86 -12.76 3.16 2.73
CA ALA A 86 -14.15 3.62 2.73
C ALA A 86 -14.84 3.40 1.36
N ASP A 87 -14.08 3.45 0.27
CA ASP A 87 -14.55 3.10 -1.08
C ASP A 87 -14.51 1.57 -1.33
N HIS A 88 -14.31 0.74 -0.28
CA HIS A 88 -14.20 -0.73 -0.34
C HIS A 88 -13.06 -1.24 -1.24
N LYS A 89 -11.96 -0.51 -1.33
CA LYS A 89 -10.78 -0.88 -2.12
C LYS A 89 -9.61 -1.22 -1.20
N PRO A 90 -8.77 -2.22 -1.56
CA PRO A 90 -7.67 -2.67 -0.73
C PRO A 90 -6.55 -1.63 -0.63
N VAL A 91 -5.93 -1.59 0.55
CA VAL A 91 -4.68 -0.89 0.83
C VAL A 91 -3.66 -1.94 1.23
N PHE A 92 -2.63 -2.11 0.42
CA PHE A 92 -1.50 -3.00 0.69
C PHE A 92 -0.37 -2.20 1.33
N VAL A 93 0.18 -2.68 2.44
CA VAL A 93 1.28 -1.99 3.12
C VAL A 93 2.48 -2.91 3.20
N VAL A 94 3.61 -2.46 2.66
CA VAL A 94 4.89 -3.16 2.74
C VAL A 94 5.75 -2.49 3.79
N GLU A 95 6.21 -3.28 4.77
CA GLU A 95 7.16 -2.84 5.79
C GLU A 95 8.42 -3.70 5.73
N TYR A 96 9.58 -3.06 5.86
CA TYR A 96 10.88 -3.71 5.79
C TYR A 96 11.42 -3.89 7.21
N LEU A 97 10.99 -4.98 7.88
CA LEU A 97 11.31 -5.30 9.26
C LEU A 97 11.87 -6.72 9.37
N ASP A 98 12.83 -6.90 10.28
CA ASP A 98 13.48 -8.19 10.54
C ASP A 98 13.11 -8.77 11.92
N ALA A 99 12.81 -7.92 12.91
CA ALA A 99 12.54 -8.36 14.27
C ALA A 99 11.11 -8.94 14.40
N PRO A 100 10.94 -10.23 14.77
CA PRO A 100 9.62 -10.88 14.81
C PRO A 100 8.60 -10.17 15.70
N GLN A 101 9.04 -9.60 16.83
CA GLN A 101 8.15 -8.89 17.75
C GLN A 101 7.65 -7.56 17.16
N GLU A 102 8.48 -6.88 16.38
CA GLU A 102 8.08 -5.64 15.70
C GLU A 102 7.15 -5.94 14.54
N ILE A 103 7.43 -6.98 13.75
CA ILE A 103 6.56 -7.48 12.69
C ILE A 103 5.16 -7.75 13.26
N GLU A 104 5.05 -8.48 14.35
CA GLU A 104 3.75 -8.82 14.95
C GLU A 104 3.01 -7.58 15.46
N ARG A 105 3.71 -6.61 16.06
CA ARG A 105 3.10 -5.33 16.49
C ARG A 105 2.61 -4.50 15.32
N ALA A 106 3.44 -4.41 14.27
CA ALA A 106 3.11 -3.69 13.04
C ALA A 106 1.91 -4.33 12.34
N ARG A 107 1.90 -5.66 12.20
CA ARG A 107 0.79 -6.44 11.63
C ARG A 107 -0.54 -6.09 12.29
N ARG A 108 -0.62 -6.25 13.61
CA ARG A 108 -1.85 -5.94 14.38
C ARG A 108 -2.28 -4.49 14.23
N ARG A 109 -1.32 -3.57 14.10
CA ARG A 109 -1.63 -2.15 13.92
C ARG A 109 -2.22 -1.88 12.54
N LEU A 110 -1.62 -2.44 11.48
CA LEU A 110 -2.07 -2.27 10.09
C LEU A 110 -3.43 -2.93 9.86
N GLU A 111 -3.64 -4.14 10.39
CA GLU A 111 -4.92 -4.86 10.32
C GLU A 111 -6.06 -4.09 11.01
N ARG A 112 -5.79 -3.43 12.17
CA ARG A 112 -6.77 -2.54 12.81
C ARG A 112 -7.13 -1.32 11.98
N TYR A 113 -6.25 -0.88 11.07
CA TYR A 113 -6.59 0.15 10.09
C TYR A 113 -7.42 -0.39 8.93
N GLY A 114 -7.54 -1.70 8.78
CA GLY A 114 -8.18 -2.36 7.64
C GLY A 114 -7.25 -2.50 6.45
N PHE A 115 -5.93 -2.48 6.67
CA PHE A 115 -4.91 -2.61 5.63
C PHE A 115 -4.39 -4.04 5.56
N ILE A 116 -3.85 -4.43 4.42
CA ILE A 116 -3.27 -5.74 4.16
C ILE A 116 -1.74 -5.62 4.26
N PRO A 117 -1.12 -6.11 5.34
CA PRO A 117 0.31 -5.98 5.55
C PRO A 117 1.12 -7.06 4.83
N TYR A 118 2.30 -6.69 4.35
CA TYR A 118 3.35 -7.58 3.90
C TYR A 118 4.68 -7.15 4.51
N PHE A 119 5.47 -8.13 4.99
CA PHE A 119 6.77 -7.89 5.62
C PHE A 119 7.86 -8.59 4.83
N THR A 120 8.94 -7.88 4.53
CA THR A 120 10.05 -8.40 3.75
C THR A 120 11.35 -7.68 4.09
N ASP A 121 12.46 -8.07 3.46
CA ASP A 121 13.69 -7.30 3.47
C ASP A 121 13.69 -6.24 2.36
N ARG A 122 14.54 -5.23 2.52
CA ARG A 122 14.64 -4.11 1.58
C ARG A 122 15.35 -4.48 0.27
N ALA A 123 16.10 -5.56 0.25
CA ALA A 123 16.78 -6.04 -0.95
C ALA A 123 15.79 -6.63 -1.96
N LEU A 124 14.64 -7.12 -1.49
CA LEU A 124 13.59 -7.77 -2.30
C LEU A 124 14.10 -8.95 -3.13
N ASP A 125 15.22 -9.54 -2.73
CA ASP A 125 15.84 -10.68 -3.39
C ASP A 125 15.50 -12.03 -2.75
N SER A 126 14.89 -11.99 -1.55
CA SER A 126 14.35 -13.15 -0.88
C SER A 126 12.87 -13.30 -1.18
N MET A 127 12.49 -14.41 -1.81
CA MET A 127 11.07 -14.80 -1.89
C MET A 127 10.58 -15.23 -0.50
N ARG A 128 10.44 -14.30 0.42
CA ARG A 128 9.61 -14.52 1.60
C ARG A 128 8.17 -14.52 1.11
N ILE A 129 7.64 -15.71 0.85
CA ILE A 129 6.20 -15.86 0.76
C ILE A 129 5.72 -15.43 2.14
N GLY A 130 5.15 -14.21 2.21
CA GLY A 130 4.68 -13.64 3.45
C GLY A 130 3.83 -14.69 4.17
N ASP A 131 3.80 -14.67 5.51
CA ASP A 131 3.17 -15.63 6.42
C ASP A 131 1.84 -16.21 5.92
N VAL A 132 1.89 -16.97 4.84
CA VAL A 132 0.92 -18.00 4.57
C VAL A 132 1.30 -19.09 5.58
N PRO A 133 0.45 -19.45 6.56
CA PRO A 133 0.71 -20.59 7.41
C PRO A 133 1.07 -21.74 6.48
N ALA A 134 2.23 -22.37 6.71
CA ALA A 134 2.60 -23.56 5.95
C ALA A 134 1.39 -24.50 5.95
N PRO A 135 0.95 -25.02 4.79
CA PRO A 135 -0.14 -25.97 4.78
C PRO A 135 0.23 -27.09 5.75
N ASP A 136 -0.68 -27.37 6.67
CA ASP A 136 -0.52 -28.36 7.71
C ASP A 136 -0.25 -29.74 7.05
N HIS A 137 1.00 -30.10 6.86
CA HIS A 137 1.43 -31.41 6.38
C HIS A 137 1.34 -32.47 7.50
N ALA A 138 0.34 -32.34 8.35
CA ALA A 138 0.02 -33.33 9.37
C ALA A 138 -1.19 -34.16 8.96
N ALA A 139 -1.08 -34.93 7.88
CA ALA A 139 -1.93 -36.12 7.68
C ALA A 139 -1.51 -36.89 6.42
N ASP A 140 -0.32 -37.51 6.43
CA ASP A 140 -0.11 -38.73 5.62
C ASP A 140 0.96 -39.58 6.31
N LYS A 141 0.55 -40.17 7.42
CA LYS A 141 1.17 -41.37 7.96
C LYS A 141 0.05 -42.37 8.21
N LYS A 142 -0.26 -43.14 7.19
CA LYS A 142 -0.79 -44.51 7.29
C LYS A 142 -0.18 -45.36 6.19
#